data_2b395f1b438a633674331d73e7137db6
#
_entry.id   2b395f1b438a633674331d73e7137db6
#
_cell.length_a   1.000
_cell.length_b   1.000
_cell.length_c   1.000
_cell.angle_alpha   90.00
_cell.angle_beta   90.00
_cell.angle_gamma   90.00
#
_symmetry.space_group_name_H-M   'P 1'
#
loop_
_entity.id
_entity.type
_entity.pdbx_description
1 polymer ?
#
loop_
_entity_poly.entity_id
_entity_poly.type
_entity_poly.pdbx_seq_one_letter_code
_entity_poly.pdbx_strand_id
1 'polypeptide(L)'
;MRIFPGERRVRASVRELAEFRLGSPKPSRSPAGAWRAQLGREWHAAMQEEEQPGADDTAQAPGDEQARHEVSIRGVLLRDGWSIELEGRMDKLTESIDQCLVTEFKTTFTPLPASEERLREKYPHYFLQVAVYLTLLRLKPEQTDKTLKGELLFADLSQGGFLQTVPLDEGDEADLEQRIEALLCFLEERRRSRERLTNLKITPPFENMREGQNEARDFLNEGTTAASVTLFEAPTGFGKTGMTLSFALERLRDGLCERVLYLTGKSTGQNEVARTLKTMVPDEEGIRYLILRNRSERNAGFEDLANLSAEDLSLRWEAASLDPSMLFRQGTLSEEDLRETASRIGIPPYEIIRAALPYADLWVGDFNYVFHPGSASFLQGVDGHDSARSLLVADEAHNLPERAAGALSVSFRAENERLTAE
;
A
#
# COMPACT_ATOMS: atom_id res chain seq x y z
N MET A 1 3.56 5.54 -1.49
CA MET A 1 4.72 5.40 -2.41
C MET A 1 4.26 5.68 -3.84
N ARG A 2 4.96 6.58 -4.57
CA ARG A 2 4.70 6.89 -5.99
C ARG A 2 5.88 6.46 -6.84
N ILE A 3 5.61 5.66 -7.87
CA ILE A 3 6.64 5.07 -8.72
C ILE A 3 6.57 5.71 -10.11
N PHE A 4 7.72 6.04 -10.68
CA PHE A 4 7.89 6.58 -12.03
C PHE A 4 8.82 5.65 -12.82
N PRO A 5 8.29 4.54 -13.38
CA PRO A 5 9.13 3.47 -13.93
C PRO A 5 10.00 3.94 -15.10
N GLY A 6 9.48 4.81 -15.95
CA GLY A 6 10.22 5.37 -17.11
C GLY A 6 11.37 6.29 -16.71
N GLU A 7 11.30 6.92 -15.53
CA GLU A 7 12.32 7.79 -14.99
C GLU A 7 13.26 7.06 -14.00
N ARG A 8 13.04 5.79 -13.74
CA ARG A 8 13.68 5.01 -12.67
C ARG A 8 13.70 5.78 -11.35
N ARG A 9 12.55 6.32 -10.97
CA ARG A 9 12.39 7.16 -9.80
C ARG A 9 11.22 6.69 -8.94
N VAL A 10 11.41 6.74 -7.62
CA VAL A 10 10.35 6.49 -6.65
C VAL A 10 10.36 7.59 -5.59
N ARG A 11 9.18 8.01 -5.16
CA ARG A 11 8.97 8.89 -4.00
C ARG A 11 8.24 8.14 -2.91
N ALA A 12 8.79 8.15 -1.73
CA ALA A 12 8.20 7.50 -0.57
C ALA A 12 8.47 8.30 0.71
N SER A 13 7.61 8.13 1.69
CA SER A 13 7.96 8.53 3.05
C SER A 13 8.93 7.50 3.65
N VAL A 14 9.70 7.93 4.65
CA VAL A 14 10.56 7.05 5.45
C VAL A 14 9.76 5.87 6.01
N ARG A 15 8.55 6.14 6.49
CA ARG A 15 7.63 5.12 7.00
C ARG A 15 7.21 4.11 5.92
N GLU A 16 6.91 4.58 4.71
CA GLU A 16 6.52 3.66 3.61
C GLU A 16 7.65 2.72 3.22
N LEU A 17 8.92 3.17 3.25
CA LEU A 17 10.07 2.31 3.02
C LEU A 17 10.25 1.32 4.18
N ALA A 18 10.18 1.77 5.42
CA ALA A 18 10.32 0.92 6.60
C ALA A 18 9.24 -0.18 6.69
N GLU A 19 8.00 0.14 6.31
CA GLU A 19 6.87 -0.80 6.29
C GLU A 19 6.80 -1.65 5.00
N PHE A 20 7.61 -1.34 3.97
CA PHE A 20 7.57 -2.08 2.70
C PHE A 20 8.00 -3.53 2.91
N ARG A 21 7.21 -4.47 2.41
CA ARG A 21 7.50 -5.91 2.42
C ARG A 21 7.09 -6.54 1.10
N LEU A 22 8.03 -7.15 0.42
CA LEU A 22 7.75 -7.88 -0.80
C LEU A 22 6.85 -9.08 -0.49
N GLY A 23 5.69 -9.13 -1.16
CA GLY A 23 4.78 -10.28 -1.09
C GLY A 23 3.90 -10.38 0.15
N SER A 24 4.18 -9.68 1.24
CA SER A 24 3.33 -9.73 2.43
C SER A 24 2.31 -8.59 2.42
N PRO A 25 1.00 -8.87 2.42
CA PRO A 25 0.00 -7.84 2.44
C PRO A 25 0.02 -7.08 3.77
N LYS A 26 -0.02 -5.75 3.71
CA LYS A 26 -0.12 -4.90 4.90
C LYS A 26 -1.41 -5.20 5.67
N PRO A 27 -1.38 -5.21 7.01
CA PRO A 27 -2.60 -5.37 7.81
C PRO A 27 -3.60 -4.25 7.49
N SER A 28 -4.89 -4.60 7.40
CA SER A 28 -5.94 -3.60 7.18
C SER A 28 -6.06 -2.66 8.39
N ARG A 29 -6.22 -1.37 8.13
CA ARG A 29 -6.47 -0.39 9.20
C ARG A 29 -7.84 -0.65 9.83
N SER A 30 -7.87 -0.85 11.14
CA SER A 30 -9.12 -0.99 11.91
C SER A 30 -9.56 0.35 12.51
N PRO A 31 -10.87 0.56 12.78
CA PRO A 31 -11.34 1.76 13.50
C PRO A 31 -10.67 1.94 14.86
N ALA A 32 -10.38 0.85 15.58
CA ALA A 32 -9.60 0.88 16.82
C ALA A 32 -8.16 1.42 16.62
N GLY A 33 -7.59 1.26 15.43
CA GLY A 33 -6.29 1.82 15.09
C GLY A 33 -6.28 3.35 15.01
N ALA A 34 -7.38 3.96 14.59
CA ALA A 34 -7.50 5.43 14.52
C ALA A 34 -7.48 6.07 15.93
N TRP A 35 -8.20 5.49 16.87
CA TRP A 35 -8.22 5.95 18.28
C TRP A 35 -6.85 5.77 18.95
N ARG A 36 -6.19 4.63 18.74
CA ARG A 36 -4.83 4.39 19.25
C ARG A 36 -3.83 5.39 18.69
N ALA A 37 -3.94 5.71 17.38
CA ALA A 37 -3.08 6.72 16.77
C ALA A 37 -3.31 8.13 17.32
N GLN A 38 -4.53 8.45 17.76
CA GLN A 38 -4.82 9.72 18.42
C GLN A 38 -4.18 9.78 19.81
N LEU A 39 -4.37 8.77 20.67
CA LEU A 39 -3.71 8.68 21.97
C LEU A 39 -2.19 8.72 21.87
N GLY A 40 -1.62 8.05 20.87
CA GLY A 40 -0.19 8.14 20.58
C GLY A 40 0.27 9.57 20.34
N ARG A 41 -0.47 10.34 19.52
CA ARG A 41 -0.13 11.77 19.28
C ARG A 41 -0.25 12.64 20.53
N GLU A 42 -1.28 12.42 21.33
CA GLU A 42 -1.46 13.15 22.59
C GLU A 42 -0.32 12.87 23.58
N TRP A 43 0.13 11.61 23.66
CA TRP A 43 1.29 11.23 24.47
C TRP A 43 2.59 11.85 23.97
N HIS A 44 2.84 11.84 22.65
CA HIS A 44 4.00 12.50 22.03
C HIS A 44 4.03 14.00 22.36
N ALA A 45 2.88 14.68 22.29
CA ALA A 45 2.79 16.10 22.62
C ALA A 45 3.12 16.37 24.09
N ALA A 46 2.61 15.54 25.00
CA ALA A 46 2.89 15.66 26.43
C ALA A 46 4.39 15.47 26.75
N MET A 47 5.04 14.47 26.14
CA MET A 47 6.48 14.26 26.32
C MET A 47 7.32 15.43 25.80
N GLN A 48 6.90 16.05 24.70
CA GLN A 48 7.59 17.25 24.17
C GLN A 48 7.43 18.47 25.09
N GLU A 49 6.29 18.61 25.74
CA GLU A 49 6.06 19.69 26.72
C GLU A 49 6.90 19.50 27.99
N GLU A 50 7.05 18.27 28.49
CA GLU A 50 7.87 17.96 29.65
C GLU A 50 9.39 18.18 29.41
N GLU A 51 9.87 17.99 28.18
CA GLU A 51 11.28 18.17 27.79
C GLU A 51 11.62 19.63 27.41
N GLN A 52 10.66 20.56 27.32
CA GLN A 52 10.96 21.99 27.09
C GLN A 52 11.51 22.60 28.39
N PRO A 53 12.76 23.14 28.40
CA PRO A 53 13.27 23.83 29.56
C PRO A 53 12.36 25.01 29.87
N GLY A 54 11.99 25.14 31.16
CA GLY A 54 11.22 26.30 31.63
C GLY A 54 11.93 27.59 31.26
N ALA A 55 11.19 28.65 30.98
CA ALA A 55 11.64 29.93 30.42
C ALA A 55 12.69 30.68 31.30
N ASP A 56 13.22 30.08 32.37
CA ASP A 56 14.11 30.69 33.34
C ASP A 56 15.58 30.19 33.34
N ASP A 57 15.93 29.18 32.50
CA ASP A 57 17.31 28.68 32.42
C ASP A 57 18.07 29.30 31.24
N THR A 58 18.52 30.57 31.42
CA THR A 58 19.36 31.30 30.46
C THR A 58 20.86 31.19 30.78
N ALA A 59 21.39 30.00 31.00
CA ALA A 59 22.82 29.76 31.09
C ALA A 59 23.22 28.57 30.21
N GLN A 60 23.35 28.82 28.89
CA GLN A 60 23.98 27.83 27.98
C GLN A 60 25.50 27.84 28.23
N ALA A 61 26.04 26.73 28.76
CA ALA A 61 27.48 26.50 28.79
C ALA A 61 27.99 26.14 27.35
N PRO A 62 29.22 26.52 26.97
CA PRO A 62 29.77 26.18 25.66
C PRO A 62 30.05 24.66 25.61
N GLY A 63 29.23 23.92 24.87
CA GLY A 63 29.27 22.47 24.71
C GLY A 63 27.92 21.78 24.87
N ASP A 64 26.84 22.51 25.09
CA ASP A 64 25.52 21.98 25.35
C ASP A 64 24.92 21.26 24.14
N GLU A 65 24.34 20.08 24.39
CA GLU A 65 23.53 19.31 23.44
C GLU A 65 22.31 20.14 23.07
N GLN A 66 22.08 20.29 21.76
CA GLN A 66 20.91 20.99 21.27
C GLN A 66 19.87 19.95 20.78
N ALA A 67 18.76 19.84 21.51
CA ALA A 67 17.64 19.03 21.12
C ALA A 67 16.65 19.82 20.25
N ARG A 68 16.19 19.22 19.16
CA ARG A 68 15.15 19.73 18.27
C ARG A 68 14.09 18.65 18.06
N HIS A 69 12.81 19.03 18.12
CA HIS A 69 11.68 18.13 17.92
C HIS A 69 11.06 18.31 16.54
N GLU A 70 10.39 17.26 16.03
CA GLU A 70 9.64 17.26 14.78
C GLU A 70 10.48 17.71 13.57
N VAL A 71 11.72 17.19 13.48
CA VAL A 71 12.71 17.63 12.49
C VAL A 71 12.46 16.96 11.14
N SER A 72 12.08 17.76 10.15
CA SER A 72 11.89 17.26 8.78
C SER A 72 13.21 16.92 8.10
N ILE A 73 13.27 15.79 7.43
CA ILE A 73 14.42 15.36 6.65
C ILE A 73 13.99 14.90 5.26
N ARG A 74 14.82 15.20 4.26
CA ARG A 74 14.68 14.73 2.89
C ARG A 74 16.04 14.34 2.34
N GLY A 75 16.05 13.34 1.47
CA GLY A 75 17.25 12.93 0.75
C GLY A 75 16.92 11.99 -0.40
N VAL A 76 17.94 11.68 -1.17
CA VAL A 76 17.86 10.82 -2.34
C VAL A 76 18.90 9.73 -2.24
N LEU A 77 18.48 8.49 -2.26
CA LEU A 77 19.36 7.33 -2.35
C LEU A 77 19.44 6.90 -3.81
N LEU A 78 20.67 6.81 -4.33
CA LEU A 78 20.90 6.25 -5.65
C LEU A 78 21.31 4.79 -5.51
N ARG A 79 20.51 3.86 -6.04
CA ARG A 79 20.76 2.41 -5.99
C ARG A 79 20.36 1.77 -7.32
N ASP A 80 21.23 1.02 -7.93
CA ASP A 80 21.01 0.26 -9.17
C ASP A 80 20.35 1.05 -10.31
N GLY A 81 20.74 2.33 -10.42
CA GLY A 81 20.19 3.25 -11.40
C GLY A 81 18.80 3.80 -11.07
N TRP A 82 18.27 3.50 -9.87
CA TRP A 82 17.06 4.10 -9.33
C TRP A 82 17.38 5.29 -8.42
N SER A 83 16.54 6.32 -8.50
CA SER A 83 16.51 7.45 -7.59
C SER A 83 15.37 7.26 -6.59
N ILE A 84 15.72 6.96 -5.33
CA ILE A 84 14.77 6.77 -4.23
C ILE A 84 14.69 8.07 -3.43
N GLU A 85 13.68 8.89 -3.71
CA GLU A 85 13.41 10.15 -3.03
C GLU A 85 12.64 9.87 -1.74
N LEU A 86 13.25 10.17 -0.60
CA LEU A 86 12.67 9.92 0.72
C LEU A 86 12.41 11.22 1.46
N GLU A 87 11.28 11.26 2.15
CA GLU A 87 10.93 12.34 3.07
C GLU A 87 10.38 11.78 4.38
N GLY A 88 10.71 12.43 5.48
CA GLY A 88 10.25 12.02 6.80
C GLY A 88 10.38 13.14 7.82
N ARG A 89 9.96 12.84 9.03
CA ARG A 89 10.02 13.74 10.17
C ARG A 89 10.42 12.93 11.40
N MET A 90 11.59 13.23 11.94
CA MET A 90 12.15 12.64 13.16
C MET A 90 11.44 13.25 14.35
N ASP A 91 11.08 12.46 15.35
CA ASP A 91 10.42 12.94 16.56
C ASP A 91 11.38 13.85 17.36
N LYS A 92 12.66 13.44 17.53
CA LYS A 92 13.68 14.21 18.21
C LYS A 92 15.06 14.03 17.57
N LEU A 93 15.80 15.11 17.42
CA LEU A 93 17.19 15.13 16.99
C LEU A 93 18.01 15.89 18.03
N THR A 94 18.97 15.22 18.67
CA THR A 94 19.89 15.82 19.64
C THR A 94 21.27 15.92 19.02
N GLU A 95 21.83 17.11 18.94
CA GLU A 95 23.14 17.40 18.33
C GLU A 95 24.11 17.92 19.34
N SER A 96 25.33 17.35 19.34
CA SER A 96 26.50 17.87 19.98
C SER A 96 27.61 18.18 18.95
N ILE A 97 28.79 18.53 19.39
CA ILE A 97 29.93 18.85 18.51
C ILE A 97 30.33 17.61 17.68
N ASP A 98 30.36 16.44 18.29
CA ASP A 98 30.89 15.19 17.74
C ASP A 98 29.82 14.08 17.52
N GLN A 99 28.61 14.31 18.00
CA GLN A 99 27.53 13.30 17.94
C GLN A 99 26.21 13.90 17.49
N CYS A 100 25.43 13.07 16.80
CA CYS A 100 24.04 13.35 16.46
C CYS A 100 23.21 12.10 16.79
N LEU A 101 22.20 12.28 17.65
CA LEU A 101 21.31 11.21 18.11
C LEU A 101 19.89 11.44 17.58
N VAL A 102 19.35 10.45 16.89
CA VAL A 102 17.92 10.39 16.50
C VAL A 102 17.17 9.55 17.51
N THR A 103 16.18 10.12 18.18
CA THR A 103 15.25 9.39 19.04
C THR A 103 13.86 9.39 18.42
N GLU A 104 13.31 8.23 18.22
CA GLU A 104 11.94 8.03 17.68
C GLU A 104 11.04 7.46 18.77
N PHE A 105 9.89 8.08 19.01
CA PHE A 105 8.95 7.70 20.06
C PHE A 105 7.90 6.74 19.54
N LYS A 106 7.63 5.66 20.29
CA LYS A 106 6.59 4.66 19.93
C LYS A 106 5.73 4.28 21.12
N THR A 107 4.43 4.42 20.98
CA THR A 107 3.46 4.00 21.99
C THR A 107 2.89 2.62 21.68
N THR A 108 2.75 1.78 22.68
CA THR A 108 2.10 0.47 22.60
C THR A 108 0.94 0.38 23.59
N PHE A 109 -0.07 -0.42 23.21
CA PHE A 109 -1.24 -0.71 24.05
C PHE A 109 -1.26 -2.20 24.49
N THR A 110 -0.14 -2.87 24.30
CA THR A 110 0.10 -4.24 24.75
C THR A 110 1.45 -4.26 25.45
N PRO A 111 1.62 -5.13 26.46
CA PRO A 111 2.87 -5.24 27.19
C PRO A 111 4.08 -5.39 26.25
N LEU A 112 5.12 -4.62 26.56
CA LEU A 112 6.38 -4.69 25.82
C LEU A 112 7.08 -6.03 26.11
N PRO A 113 7.69 -6.66 25.10
CA PRO A 113 8.62 -7.77 25.32
C PRO A 113 9.79 -7.34 26.21
N ALA A 114 10.21 -8.24 27.11
CA ALA A 114 11.30 -7.94 28.04
C ALA A 114 12.70 -7.90 27.38
N SER A 115 12.87 -8.56 26.21
CA SER A 115 14.16 -8.56 25.51
C SER A 115 14.12 -7.66 24.28
N GLU A 116 15.24 -7.02 23.99
CA GLU A 116 15.41 -6.17 22.82
C GLU A 116 15.26 -6.95 21.50
N GLU A 117 15.74 -8.21 21.45
CA GLU A 117 15.59 -9.10 20.29
C GLU A 117 14.12 -9.30 19.93
N ARG A 118 13.29 -9.61 20.95
CA ARG A 118 11.84 -9.76 20.73
C ARG A 118 11.14 -8.45 20.35
N LEU A 119 11.67 -7.31 20.77
CA LEU A 119 11.17 -6.00 20.32
C LEU A 119 11.47 -5.79 18.84
N ARG A 120 12.69 -6.15 18.38
CA ARG A 120 13.07 -6.11 16.97
C ARG A 120 12.22 -7.06 16.12
N GLU A 121 12.02 -8.28 16.56
CA GLU A 121 11.13 -9.25 15.89
C GLU A 121 9.69 -8.75 15.77
N LYS A 122 9.14 -8.17 16.84
CA LYS A 122 7.76 -7.71 16.88
C LYS A 122 7.53 -6.41 16.12
N TYR A 123 8.50 -5.49 16.15
CA TYR A 123 8.37 -4.14 15.59
C TYR A 123 9.52 -3.75 14.64
N PRO A 124 9.95 -4.60 13.70
CA PRO A 124 11.13 -4.36 12.87
C PRO A 124 11.03 -3.06 12.08
N HIS A 125 9.83 -2.67 11.66
CA HIS A 125 9.60 -1.44 10.89
C HIS A 125 9.90 -0.15 11.67
N TYR A 126 9.88 -0.16 13.01
CA TYR A 126 10.28 1.00 13.80
C TYR A 126 11.80 1.19 13.79
N PHE A 127 12.57 0.11 13.94
CA PHE A 127 14.03 0.13 13.84
C PHE A 127 14.47 0.56 12.43
N LEU A 128 13.85 0.00 11.40
CA LEU A 128 14.10 0.39 10.01
C LEU A 128 13.81 1.88 9.77
N GLN A 129 12.77 2.45 10.39
CA GLN A 129 12.46 3.87 10.28
C GLN A 129 13.64 4.75 10.76
N VAL A 130 14.21 4.42 11.92
CA VAL A 130 15.37 5.13 12.45
C VAL A 130 16.62 4.90 11.60
N ALA A 131 16.85 3.67 11.13
CA ALA A 131 17.96 3.36 10.22
C ALA A 131 17.90 4.18 8.91
N VAL A 132 16.69 4.40 8.35
CA VAL A 132 16.50 5.29 7.19
C VAL A 132 16.86 6.74 7.56
N TYR A 133 16.47 7.23 8.74
CA TYR A 133 16.85 8.58 9.18
C TYR A 133 18.36 8.75 9.28
N LEU A 134 19.07 7.78 9.88
CA LEU A 134 20.54 7.81 9.94
C LEU A 134 21.17 7.80 8.54
N THR A 135 20.63 6.98 7.63
CA THR A 135 21.09 6.94 6.24
C THR A 135 20.92 8.30 5.56
N LEU A 136 19.78 8.98 5.76
CA LEU A 136 19.54 10.31 5.20
C LEU A 136 20.41 11.39 5.84
N LEU A 137 20.71 11.28 7.14
CA LEU A 137 21.65 12.19 7.83
C LEU A 137 23.07 12.04 7.31
N ARG A 138 23.55 10.81 7.02
CA ARG A 138 24.86 10.56 6.39
C ARG A 138 25.03 11.25 5.05
N LEU A 139 23.95 11.58 4.35
CA LEU A 139 23.98 12.32 3.09
C LEU A 139 24.15 13.84 3.30
N LYS A 140 24.05 14.34 4.53
CA LYS A 140 24.17 15.76 4.86
C LYS A 140 25.62 16.14 5.11
N PRO A 141 26.18 17.12 4.38
CA PRO A 141 27.57 17.54 4.57
C PRO A 141 27.89 17.95 6.03
N GLU A 142 26.94 18.60 6.70
CA GLU A 142 27.06 19.05 8.09
C GLU A 142 27.15 17.94 9.13
N GLN A 143 26.87 16.69 8.73
CA GLN A 143 26.90 15.52 9.61
C GLN A 143 28.09 14.58 9.34
N THR A 144 28.96 14.92 8.36
CA THR A 144 30.04 14.03 7.90
C THR A 144 31.04 13.68 9.00
N ASP A 145 31.35 14.62 9.89
CA ASP A 145 32.34 14.46 10.95
C ASP A 145 31.72 14.01 12.28
N LYS A 146 30.41 13.82 12.35
CA LYS A 146 29.71 13.44 13.57
C LYS A 146 29.46 11.93 13.63
N THR A 147 29.51 11.38 14.83
CA THR A 147 29.02 10.02 15.12
C THR A 147 27.50 10.04 15.13
N LEU A 148 26.87 9.33 14.19
CA LEU A 148 25.41 9.21 14.12
C LEU A 148 24.94 8.02 14.92
N LYS A 149 23.99 8.25 15.82
CA LYS A 149 23.34 7.20 16.62
C LYS A 149 21.82 7.30 16.48
N GLY A 150 21.15 6.18 16.66
CA GLY A 150 19.70 6.11 16.66
C GLY A 150 19.19 5.27 17.81
N GLU A 151 18.01 5.59 18.29
CA GLU A 151 17.32 4.82 19.33
C GLU A 151 15.81 4.93 19.18
N LEU A 152 15.13 3.96 19.75
CA LEU A 152 13.68 3.94 19.92
C LEU A 152 13.33 4.09 21.39
N LEU A 153 12.43 5.01 21.70
CA LEU A 153 11.83 5.13 23.02
C LEU A 153 10.41 4.59 22.97
N PHE A 154 10.21 3.40 23.52
CA PHE A 154 8.91 2.77 23.64
C PHE A 154 8.21 3.22 24.92
N ALA A 155 6.93 3.56 24.82
CA ALA A 155 6.04 3.79 25.95
C ALA A 155 4.92 2.74 25.98
N ASP A 156 4.87 1.96 27.04
CA ASP A 156 3.82 0.97 27.28
C ASP A 156 2.64 1.60 28.01
N LEU A 157 1.64 2.02 27.27
CA LEU A 157 0.42 2.65 27.83
C LEU A 157 -0.50 1.63 28.54
N SER A 158 -0.29 0.32 28.35
CA SER A 158 -1.02 -0.72 29.08
C SER A 158 -0.52 -0.89 30.52
N GLN A 159 0.73 -0.45 30.79
CA GLN A 159 1.38 -0.51 32.11
C GLN A 159 1.71 0.87 32.70
N GLY A 160 0.82 1.84 32.49
CA GLY A 160 0.97 3.17 33.08
C GLY A 160 2.09 4.04 32.48
N GLY A 161 2.51 3.76 31.24
CA GLY A 161 3.53 4.55 30.54
C GLY A 161 4.97 4.13 30.85
N PHE A 162 5.19 2.83 31.15
CA PHE A 162 6.54 2.29 31.31
C PHE A 162 7.39 2.59 30.07
N LEU A 163 8.58 3.17 30.26
CA LEU A 163 9.50 3.58 29.19
C LEU A 163 10.61 2.56 29.02
N GLN A 164 10.94 2.22 27.77
CA GLN A 164 12.07 1.39 27.43
C GLN A 164 12.80 1.99 26.21
N THR A 165 14.07 2.33 26.39
CA THR A 165 14.93 2.82 25.29
C THR A 165 15.70 1.64 24.71
N VAL A 166 15.75 1.55 23.37
CA VAL A 166 16.48 0.52 22.64
C VAL A 166 17.34 1.18 21.56
N PRO A 167 18.66 1.12 21.65
CA PRO A 167 19.54 1.65 20.61
C PRO A 167 19.46 0.80 19.34
N LEU A 168 19.72 1.45 18.19
CA LEU A 168 19.97 0.74 16.95
C LEU A 168 21.31 0.00 17.02
N ASP A 169 21.35 -1.12 16.29
CA ASP A 169 22.58 -1.90 16.11
C ASP A 169 22.91 -2.11 14.62
N GLU A 170 24.02 -2.78 14.35
CA GLU A 170 24.47 -3.08 12.97
C GLU A 170 23.49 -4.02 12.23
N GLY A 171 22.76 -4.86 12.95
CA GLY A 171 21.72 -5.73 12.38
C GLY A 171 20.56 -4.93 11.80
N ASP A 172 20.12 -3.89 12.48
CA ASP A 172 19.04 -3.01 12.02
C ASP A 172 19.41 -2.29 10.71
N GLU A 173 20.69 -1.92 10.53
CA GLU A 173 21.20 -1.32 9.30
C GLU A 173 21.30 -2.36 8.16
N ALA A 174 21.70 -3.59 8.46
CA ALA A 174 21.73 -4.69 7.49
C ALA A 174 20.30 -5.04 7.01
N ASP A 175 19.33 -5.05 7.91
CA ASP A 175 17.92 -5.24 7.58
C ASP A 175 17.37 -4.12 6.67
N LEU A 176 17.87 -2.89 6.81
CA LEU A 176 17.51 -1.80 5.91
C LEU A 176 18.03 -2.06 4.49
N GLU A 177 19.29 -2.51 4.32
CA GLU A 177 19.81 -2.84 2.98
C GLU A 177 18.99 -3.95 2.33
N GLN A 178 18.61 -5.00 3.05
CA GLN A 178 17.71 -6.04 2.54
C GLN A 178 16.33 -5.46 2.13
N ARG A 179 15.82 -4.49 2.88
CA ARG A 179 14.57 -3.80 2.55
C ARG A 179 14.68 -3.00 1.27
N ILE A 180 15.79 -2.32 1.07
CA ILE A 180 16.09 -1.55 -0.15
C ILE A 180 16.21 -2.50 -1.34
N GLU A 181 16.90 -3.63 -1.21
CA GLU A 181 16.99 -4.66 -2.25
C GLU A 181 15.61 -5.19 -2.65
N ALA A 182 14.76 -5.52 -1.67
CA ALA A 182 13.39 -5.95 -1.92
C ALA A 182 12.58 -4.88 -2.66
N LEU A 183 12.74 -3.60 -2.28
CA LEU A 183 12.13 -2.49 -3.00
C LEU A 183 12.63 -2.40 -4.44
N LEU A 184 13.94 -2.51 -4.69
CA LEU A 184 14.52 -2.46 -6.03
C LEU A 184 14.00 -3.59 -6.92
N CYS A 185 13.87 -4.82 -6.41
CA CYS A 185 13.24 -5.92 -7.13
C CYS A 185 11.81 -5.57 -7.56
N PHE A 186 11.02 -5.00 -6.65
CA PHE A 186 9.65 -4.56 -6.94
C PHE A 186 9.61 -3.44 -8.00
N LEU A 187 10.48 -2.44 -7.87
CA LEU A 187 10.56 -1.32 -8.81
C LEU A 187 10.93 -1.80 -10.22
N GLU A 188 11.85 -2.76 -10.32
CA GLU A 188 12.24 -3.36 -11.59
C GLU A 188 11.09 -4.15 -12.23
N GLU A 189 10.29 -4.88 -11.44
CA GLU A 189 9.07 -5.52 -11.96
C GLU A 189 8.04 -4.49 -12.45
N ARG A 190 7.89 -3.34 -11.77
CA ARG A 190 7.03 -2.25 -12.25
C ARG A 190 7.54 -1.63 -13.56
N ARG A 191 8.86 -1.52 -13.72
CA ARG A 191 9.49 -1.06 -14.97
C ARG A 191 9.22 -2.04 -16.13
N ARG A 192 9.44 -3.34 -15.89
CA ARG A 192 9.12 -4.40 -16.87
C ARG A 192 7.64 -4.43 -17.22
N SER A 193 6.77 -4.21 -16.23
CA SER A 193 5.33 -4.08 -16.48
C SER A 193 5.04 -2.91 -17.43
N ARG A 194 5.68 -1.75 -17.24
CA ARG A 194 5.51 -0.59 -18.13
C ARG A 194 6.00 -0.89 -19.55
N GLU A 195 7.14 -1.55 -19.70
CA GLU A 195 7.68 -1.96 -21.02
C GLU A 195 6.74 -2.94 -21.72
N ARG A 196 6.23 -3.93 -21.00
CA ARG A 196 5.25 -4.89 -21.52
C ARG A 196 3.99 -4.17 -22.02
N LEU A 197 3.41 -3.28 -21.20
CA LEU A 197 2.21 -2.53 -21.55
C LEU A 197 2.43 -1.59 -22.74
N THR A 198 3.60 -0.98 -22.90
CA THR A 198 3.91 -0.14 -24.06
C THR A 198 3.83 -0.93 -25.37
N ASN A 199 4.11 -2.23 -25.32
CA ASN A 199 4.05 -3.14 -26.46
C ASN A 199 2.74 -3.94 -26.53
N LEU A 200 1.73 -3.58 -25.74
CA LEU A 200 0.46 -4.29 -25.66
C LEU A 200 -0.26 -4.31 -27.01
N LYS A 201 -0.48 -5.51 -27.52
CA LYS A 201 -1.30 -5.72 -28.72
C LYS A 201 -2.74 -5.86 -28.33
N ILE A 202 -3.56 -4.93 -28.79
CA ILE A 202 -5.00 -4.89 -28.50
C ILE A 202 -5.76 -5.27 -29.75
N THR A 203 -6.49 -6.37 -29.71
CA THR A 203 -7.43 -6.75 -30.75
C THR A 203 -8.70 -5.93 -30.59
N PRO A 204 -9.22 -5.30 -31.64
CA PRO A 204 -10.48 -4.58 -31.55
C PRO A 204 -11.61 -5.47 -31.00
N PRO A 205 -12.51 -4.92 -30.15
CA PRO A 205 -13.60 -5.71 -29.55
C PRO A 205 -14.67 -6.12 -30.57
N PHE A 206 -14.65 -5.52 -31.75
CA PHE A 206 -15.61 -5.78 -32.84
C PHE A 206 -14.86 -5.87 -34.17
N GLU A 207 -15.29 -6.80 -35.05
CA GLU A 207 -14.76 -6.87 -36.41
C GLU A 207 -15.08 -5.60 -37.21
N ASN A 208 -16.28 -5.08 -37.05
CA ASN A 208 -16.73 -3.83 -37.64
C ASN A 208 -17.35 -2.94 -36.57
N MET A 209 -16.95 -1.67 -36.55
CA MET A 209 -17.56 -0.67 -35.67
C MET A 209 -19.02 -0.43 -36.12
N ARG A 210 -19.92 -0.44 -35.16
CA ARG A 210 -21.33 -0.09 -35.36
C ARG A 210 -21.51 1.42 -35.37
N GLU A 211 -22.65 1.84 -35.90
CA GLU A 211 -23.05 3.26 -35.84
C GLU A 211 -22.95 3.82 -34.40
N GLY A 212 -22.35 4.98 -34.25
CA GLY A 212 -22.13 5.67 -32.97
C GLY A 212 -20.92 5.19 -32.14
N GLN A 213 -20.27 4.07 -32.49
CA GLN A 213 -19.14 3.56 -31.69
C GLN A 213 -17.84 4.37 -31.89
N ASN A 214 -17.63 4.92 -33.08
CA ASN A 214 -16.49 5.83 -33.30
C ASN A 214 -16.65 7.13 -32.52
N GLU A 215 -17.84 7.72 -32.57
CA GLU A 215 -18.20 8.93 -31.82
C GLU A 215 -18.08 8.70 -30.32
N ALA A 216 -18.49 7.50 -29.83
CA ALA A 216 -18.35 7.12 -28.43
C ALA A 216 -16.87 7.02 -28.01
N ARG A 217 -16.00 6.46 -28.86
CA ARG A 217 -14.56 6.41 -28.59
C ARG A 217 -13.94 7.79 -28.50
N ASP A 218 -14.27 8.66 -29.44
CA ASP A 218 -13.79 10.03 -29.47
C ASP A 218 -14.28 10.82 -28.25
N PHE A 219 -15.55 10.65 -27.87
CA PHE A 219 -16.15 11.22 -26.66
C PHE A 219 -15.41 10.76 -25.38
N LEU A 220 -15.10 9.47 -25.24
CA LEU A 220 -14.35 8.96 -24.09
C LEU A 220 -12.94 9.57 -24.02
N ASN A 221 -12.27 9.71 -25.16
CA ASN A 221 -10.93 10.30 -25.23
C ASN A 221 -10.94 11.79 -24.88
N GLU A 222 -11.86 12.55 -25.43
CA GLU A 222 -12.01 13.98 -25.16
C GLU A 222 -12.49 14.24 -23.73
N GLY A 223 -13.53 13.52 -23.29
CA GLY A 223 -14.15 13.66 -21.98
C GLY A 223 -13.18 13.45 -20.83
N THR A 224 -12.37 12.39 -20.90
CA THR A 224 -11.37 12.09 -19.86
C THR A 224 -10.14 13.01 -19.88
N THR A 225 -9.93 13.75 -20.96
CA THR A 225 -8.92 14.81 -21.04
C THR A 225 -9.45 16.12 -20.50
N ALA A 226 -10.74 16.41 -20.72
CA ALA A 226 -11.38 17.66 -20.32
C ALA A 226 -11.88 17.67 -18.86
N ALA A 227 -12.21 16.51 -18.30
CA ALA A 227 -12.82 16.40 -16.98
C ALA A 227 -12.31 15.16 -16.21
N SER A 228 -12.33 15.26 -14.87
CA SER A 228 -11.99 14.14 -13.97
C SER A 228 -13.05 13.04 -13.96
N VAL A 229 -14.28 13.33 -14.37
CA VAL A 229 -15.39 12.37 -14.45
C VAL A 229 -16.09 12.53 -15.79
N THR A 230 -16.25 11.41 -16.50
CA THR A 230 -16.98 11.32 -17.77
C THR A 230 -18.14 10.35 -17.62
N LEU A 231 -19.36 10.78 -17.92
CA LEU A 231 -20.53 9.93 -17.94
C LEU A 231 -20.83 9.52 -19.39
N PHE A 232 -20.81 8.21 -19.61
CA PHE A 232 -21.08 7.61 -20.93
C PHE A 232 -22.34 6.77 -20.89
N GLU A 233 -23.36 7.17 -21.65
CA GLU A 233 -24.61 6.43 -21.80
C GLU A 233 -24.75 5.90 -23.22
N ALA A 234 -25.13 4.64 -23.33
CA ALA A 234 -25.40 3.99 -24.60
C ALA A 234 -26.46 2.88 -24.41
N PRO A 235 -27.26 2.56 -25.45
CA PRO A 235 -28.32 1.55 -25.38
C PRO A 235 -27.77 0.15 -25.08
N THR A 236 -28.66 -0.74 -24.64
CA THR A 236 -28.35 -2.18 -24.48
C THR A 236 -27.91 -2.76 -25.80
N GLY A 237 -26.88 -3.62 -25.77
CA GLY A 237 -26.33 -4.23 -26.98
C GLY A 237 -25.39 -3.36 -27.80
N PHE A 238 -25.13 -2.12 -27.37
CA PHE A 238 -24.16 -1.22 -28.00
C PHE A 238 -22.72 -1.74 -27.94
N GLY A 239 -22.40 -2.60 -26.97
CA GLY A 239 -21.06 -3.11 -26.74
C GLY A 239 -20.24 -2.25 -25.77
N LYS A 240 -20.90 -1.63 -24.78
CA LYS A 240 -20.28 -0.75 -23.78
C LYS A 240 -19.02 -1.36 -23.15
N THR A 241 -19.09 -2.63 -22.71
CA THR A 241 -17.96 -3.32 -22.06
C THR A 241 -16.73 -3.40 -22.98
N GLY A 242 -16.93 -3.77 -24.25
CA GLY A 242 -15.84 -3.81 -25.24
C GLY A 242 -15.25 -2.42 -25.50
N MET A 243 -16.10 -1.40 -25.62
CA MET A 243 -15.66 -0.02 -25.85
C MET A 243 -14.85 0.55 -24.67
N THR A 244 -15.36 0.40 -23.45
CA THR A 244 -14.70 0.91 -22.24
C THR A 244 -13.42 0.15 -21.93
N LEU A 245 -13.35 -1.17 -22.21
CA LEU A 245 -12.12 -1.96 -22.09
C LEU A 245 -11.08 -1.55 -23.13
N SER A 246 -11.49 -1.37 -24.41
CA SER A 246 -10.57 -0.87 -25.45
C SER A 246 -9.93 0.45 -25.04
N PHE A 247 -10.77 1.38 -24.62
CA PHE A 247 -10.34 2.67 -24.10
C PHE A 247 -9.36 2.52 -22.92
N ALA A 248 -9.68 1.68 -21.93
CA ALA A 248 -8.85 1.48 -20.76
C ALA A 248 -7.49 0.84 -21.10
N LEU A 249 -7.47 -0.16 -22.00
CA LEU A 249 -6.26 -0.81 -22.47
C LEU A 249 -5.36 0.13 -23.27
N GLU A 250 -5.93 0.98 -24.12
CA GLU A 250 -5.21 2.00 -24.85
C GLU A 250 -4.56 3.02 -23.88
N ARG A 251 -5.27 3.45 -22.85
CA ARG A 251 -4.73 4.33 -21.81
C ARG A 251 -3.57 3.71 -21.04
N LEU A 252 -3.66 2.41 -20.71
CA LEU A 252 -2.54 1.65 -20.13
C LEU A 252 -1.34 1.58 -21.08
N ARG A 253 -1.56 1.20 -22.35
CA ARG A 253 -0.52 1.10 -23.37
C ARG A 253 0.21 2.42 -23.56
N ASP A 254 -0.54 3.50 -23.67
CA ASP A 254 0.00 4.83 -23.98
C ASP A 254 0.57 5.55 -22.74
N GLY A 255 0.48 4.92 -21.55
CA GLY A 255 1.04 5.46 -20.29
C GLY A 255 0.24 6.60 -19.70
N LEU A 256 -1.00 6.79 -20.14
CA LEU A 256 -1.92 7.81 -19.63
C LEU A 256 -2.51 7.45 -18.26
N CYS A 257 -2.46 6.16 -17.91
CA CYS A 257 -2.66 5.68 -16.55
C CYS A 257 -1.71 4.53 -16.25
N GLU A 258 -1.48 4.25 -14.97
CA GLU A 258 -0.63 3.16 -14.51
C GLU A 258 -1.40 1.89 -14.19
N ARG A 259 -2.68 2.05 -13.90
CA ARG A 259 -3.57 0.98 -13.49
C ARG A 259 -5.02 1.28 -13.86
N VAL A 260 -5.76 0.23 -14.11
CA VAL A 260 -7.21 0.31 -14.33
C VAL A 260 -7.94 -0.41 -13.21
N LEU A 261 -8.96 0.24 -12.65
CA LEU A 261 -9.96 -0.35 -11.76
C LEU A 261 -11.26 -0.45 -12.54
N TYR A 262 -11.65 -1.65 -12.92
CA TYR A 262 -12.91 -1.91 -13.63
C TYR A 262 -13.96 -2.45 -12.67
N LEU A 263 -14.94 -1.65 -12.34
CA LEU A 263 -15.96 -1.99 -11.34
C LEU A 263 -17.27 -2.34 -12.02
N THR A 264 -17.89 -3.43 -11.55
CA THR A 264 -19.20 -3.90 -12.02
C THR A 264 -20.14 -4.11 -10.83
N GLY A 265 -21.45 -4.02 -11.07
CA GLY A 265 -22.43 -4.24 -10.02
C GLY A 265 -22.64 -5.71 -9.60
N LYS A 266 -22.17 -6.68 -10.41
CA LYS A 266 -22.43 -8.12 -10.22
C LYS A 266 -21.25 -8.97 -10.66
N SER A 267 -21.11 -10.16 -10.08
CA SER A 267 -20.10 -11.17 -10.48
C SER A 267 -20.20 -11.61 -11.95
N THR A 268 -21.40 -11.64 -12.52
CA THR A 268 -21.61 -11.93 -13.94
C THR A 268 -20.93 -10.89 -14.83
N GLY A 269 -20.96 -9.60 -14.45
CA GLY A 269 -20.26 -8.53 -15.15
C GLY A 269 -18.72 -8.72 -15.06
N GLN A 270 -18.19 -9.12 -13.90
CA GLN A 270 -16.75 -9.40 -13.76
C GLN A 270 -16.30 -10.52 -14.72
N ASN A 271 -17.10 -11.59 -14.85
CA ASN A 271 -16.80 -12.68 -15.76
C ASN A 271 -16.88 -12.24 -17.24
N GLU A 272 -17.80 -11.35 -17.57
CA GLU A 272 -17.92 -10.75 -18.92
C GLU A 272 -16.67 -9.92 -19.24
N VAL A 273 -16.23 -9.08 -18.33
CA VAL A 273 -14.99 -8.30 -18.46
C VAL A 273 -13.79 -9.23 -18.68
N ALA A 274 -13.63 -10.28 -17.87
CA ALA A 274 -12.54 -11.24 -18.00
C ALA A 274 -12.54 -11.96 -19.36
N ARG A 275 -13.74 -12.37 -19.85
CA ARG A 275 -13.89 -12.99 -21.16
C ARG A 275 -13.54 -12.04 -22.29
N THR A 276 -14.01 -10.82 -22.22
CA THR A 276 -13.72 -9.78 -23.21
C THR A 276 -12.22 -9.44 -23.23
N LEU A 277 -11.58 -9.34 -22.07
CA LEU A 277 -10.13 -9.14 -21.98
C LEU A 277 -9.34 -10.24 -22.67
N LYS A 278 -9.68 -11.52 -22.46
CA LYS A 278 -9.04 -12.65 -23.15
C LYS A 278 -9.18 -12.60 -24.66
N THR A 279 -10.29 -12.08 -25.16
CA THR A 279 -10.50 -11.90 -26.61
C THR A 279 -9.69 -10.73 -27.15
N MET A 280 -9.61 -9.63 -26.41
CA MET A 280 -8.92 -8.42 -26.85
C MET A 280 -7.39 -8.50 -26.69
N VAL A 281 -6.92 -9.25 -25.70
CA VAL A 281 -5.51 -9.49 -25.44
C VAL A 281 -5.28 -11.00 -25.42
N PRO A 282 -5.16 -11.64 -26.60
CA PRO A 282 -4.97 -13.09 -26.69
C PRO A 282 -3.60 -13.57 -26.21
N ASP A 283 -2.62 -12.66 -26.13
CA ASP A 283 -1.33 -12.92 -25.53
C ASP A 283 -1.48 -12.99 -24.01
N GLU A 284 -1.33 -14.17 -23.45
CA GLU A 284 -1.50 -14.41 -22.00
C GLU A 284 -0.54 -13.60 -21.14
N GLU A 285 0.62 -13.23 -21.67
CA GLU A 285 1.59 -12.38 -20.99
C GLU A 285 1.35 -10.87 -21.21
N GLY A 286 0.45 -10.50 -22.10
CA GLY A 286 0.22 -9.11 -22.51
C GLY A 286 -0.30 -8.21 -21.39
N ILE A 287 -1.23 -8.72 -20.59
CA ILE A 287 -1.82 -7.95 -19.47
C ILE A 287 -2.00 -8.84 -18.23
N ARG A 288 -1.63 -8.30 -17.09
CA ARG A 288 -1.85 -8.94 -15.78
C ARG A 288 -3.12 -8.36 -15.14
N TYR A 289 -4.15 -9.19 -14.96
CA TYR A 289 -5.37 -8.73 -14.30
C TYR A 289 -5.80 -9.67 -13.18
N LEU A 290 -6.50 -9.13 -12.19
CA LEU A 290 -7.07 -9.87 -11.06
C LEU A 290 -8.56 -9.60 -10.92
N ILE A 291 -9.32 -10.66 -10.66
CA ILE A 291 -10.72 -10.55 -10.26
C ILE A 291 -10.78 -10.50 -8.74
N LEU A 292 -11.27 -9.39 -8.22
CA LEU A 292 -11.41 -9.18 -6.78
C LEU A 292 -12.74 -9.78 -6.30
N ARG A 293 -12.66 -10.64 -5.30
CA ARG A 293 -13.81 -11.22 -4.61
C ARG A 293 -13.69 -10.99 -3.11
N ASN A 294 -14.80 -10.96 -2.40
CA ASN A 294 -14.77 -10.80 -0.95
C ASN A 294 -14.03 -11.98 -0.28
N ARG A 295 -13.60 -11.77 0.97
CA ARG A 295 -12.76 -12.73 1.70
C ARG A 295 -13.46 -14.08 1.89
N SER A 296 -14.77 -14.08 2.18
CA SER A 296 -15.52 -15.31 2.41
C SER A 296 -15.66 -16.15 1.13
N GLU A 297 -15.97 -15.52 -0.01
CA GLU A 297 -16.01 -16.21 -1.31
C GLU A 297 -14.66 -16.78 -1.72
N ARG A 298 -13.60 -15.96 -1.56
CA ARG A 298 -12.27 -16.34 -2.01
C ARG A 298 -11.67 -17.48 -1.17
N ASN A 299 -11.95 -17.49 0.13
CA ASN A 299 -11.46 -18.51 1.06
C ASN A 299 -12.40 -19.71 1.21
N ALA A 300 -13.46 -19.82 0.43
CA ALA A 300 -14.36 -20.97 0.48
C ALA A 300 -13.59 -22.29 0.22
N GLY A 301 -13.68 -23.23 1.15
CA GLY A 301 -12.90 -24.48 1.15
C GLY A 301 -11.49 -24.35 1.76
N PHE A 302 -11.19 -23.22 2.40
CA PHE A 302 -9.94 -22.95 3.13
C PHE A 302 -10.23 -22.32 4.51
N GLU A 303 -11.33 -22.74 5.15
CA GLU A 303 -11.82 -22.16 6.40
C GLU A 303 -10.76 -22.28 7.52
N ASP A 304 -10.01 -23.37 7.55
CA ASP A 304 -8.94 -23.61 8.53
C ASP A 304 -7.79 -22.59 8.39
N LEU A 305 -7.51 -22.15 7.15
CA LEU A 305 -6.49 -21.14 6.88
C LEU A 305 -7.02 -19.71 7.06
N ALA A 306 -8.31 -19.51 6.93
CA ALA A 306 -8.93 -18.17 6.99
C ALA A 306 -8.82 -17.50 8.37
N ASN A 307 -8.57 -18.28 9.43
CA ASN A 307 -8.48 -17.85 10.82
C ASN A 307 -7.04 -17.77 11.34
N LEU A 308 -6.03 -17.85 10.49
CA LEU A 308 -4.63 -17.68 10.88
C LEU A 308 -4.41 -16.32 11.56
N SER A 309 -3.61 -16.30 12.60
CA SER A 309 -3.12 -15.06 13.19
C SER A 309 -2.23 -14.29 12.19
N ALA A 310 -2.04 -13.00 12.41
CA ALA A 310 -1.13 -12.21 11.58
C ALA A 310 0.33 -12.73 11.69
N GLU A 311 0.69 -13.27 12.85
CA GLU A 311 2.00 -13.83 13.13
C GLU A 311 2.19 -15.14 12.36
N ASP A 312 1.23 -16.10 12.45
CA ASP A 312 1.28 -17.35 11.69
C ASP A 312 1.31 -17.10 10.18
N LEU A 313 0.56 -16.10 9.71
CA LEU A 313 0.55 -15.72 8.31
C LEU A 313 1.92 -15.18 7.86
N SER A 314 2.57 -14.35 8.68
CA SER A 314 3.92 -13.85 8.41
C SER A 314 4.94 -14.97 8.30
N LEU A 315 4.93 -15.89 9.27
CA LEU A 315 5.82 -17.07 9.27
C LEU A 315 5.63 -17.95 8.02
N ARG A 316 4.38 -18.15 7.58
CA ARG A 316 4.08 -18.91 6.37
C ARG A 316 4.55 -18.19 5.10
N TRP A 317 4.44 -16.87 5.03
CA TRP A 317 4.98 -16.09 3.91
C TRP A 317 6.49 -16.21 3.82
N GLU A 318 7.20 -16.10 4.92
CA GLU A 318 8.66 -16.26 4.98
C GLU A 318 9.08 -17.68 4.54
N ALA A 319 8.41 -18.70 5.08
CA ALA A 319 8.69 -20.10 4.72
C ALA A 319 8.38 -20.41 3.25
N ALA A 320 7.33 -19.82 2.70
CA ALA A 320 6.92 -20.05 1.32
C ALA A 320 7.89 -19.46 0.30
N SER A 321 8.64 -18.41 0.67
CA SER A 321 9.54 -17.65 -0.23
C SER A 321 8.87 -17.33 -1.58
N LEU A 322 7.55 -17.03 -1.55
CA LEU A 322 6.76 -16.79 -2.75
C LEU A 322 6.98 -15.36 -3.24
N ASP A 323 7.48 -15.22 -4.47
CA ASP A 323 7.42 -13.96 -5.21
C ASP A 323 6.06 -13.84 -5.91
N PRO A 324 5.19 -12.91 -5.48
CA PRO A 324 3.86 -12.78 -6.07
C PRO A 324 3.86 -12.38 -7.55
N SER A 325 4.94 -11.81 -8.08
CA SER A 325 5.06 -11.49 -9.51
C SER A 325 5.06 -12.75 -10.36
N MET A 326 5.55 -13.85 -9.80
CA MET A 326 5.64 -15.15 -10.46
C MET A 326 4.27 -15.82 -10.68
N LEU A 327 3.25 -15.39 -9.95
CA LEU A 327 1.87 -15.83 -10.13
C LEU A 327 1.29 -15.43 -11.50
N PHE A 328 1.93 -14.48 -12.18
CA PHE A 328 1.52 -14.00 -13.51
C PHE A 328 2.39 -14.54 -14.66
N ARG A 329 3.20 -15.57 -14.42
CA ARG A 329 4.08 -16.12 -15.49
C ARG A 329 3.31 -16.66 -16.71
N GLN A 330 2.06 -17.03 -16.52
CA GLN A 330 1.15 -17.50 -17.57
C GLN A 330 -0.01 -16.50 -17.78
N GLY A 331 0.24 -15.20 -17.53
CA GLY A 331 -0.74 -14.14 -17.72
C GLY A 331 -1.63 -13.92 -16.50
N THR A 332 -2.88 -14.35 -16.56
CA THR A 332 -3.82 -14.19 -15.46
C THR A 332 -3.73 -15.35 -14.49
N LEU A 333 -3.68 -15.06 -13.20
CA LEU A 333 -3.78 -16.06 -12.15
C LEU A 333 -5.16 -16.73 -12.21
N SER A 334 -5.19 -18.00 -12.63
CA SER A 334 -6.43 -18.77 -12.68
C SER A 334 -6.92 -19.12 -11.27
N GLU A 335 -8.21 -19.42 -11.12
CA GLU A 335 -8.78 -19.86 -9.85
C GLU A 335 -8.17 -21.19 -9.40
N GLU A 336 -7.87 -22.09 -10.34
CA GLU A 336 -7.26 -23.39 -10.08
C GLU A 336 -5.83 -23.23 -9.57
N ASP A 337 -4.98 -22.46 -10.26
CA ASP A 337 -3.59 -22.19 -9.87
C ASP A 337 -3.52 -21.51 -8.50
N LEU A 338 -4.44 -20.58 -8.24
CA LEU A 338 -4.55 -19.91 -6.95
C LEU A 338 -4.82 -20.89 -5.81
N ARG A 339 -5.80 -21.79 -6.01
CA ARG A 339 -6.19 -22.80 -5.01
C ARG A 339 -5.10 -23.84 -4.79
N GLU A 340 -4.44 -24.30 -5.86
CA GLU A 340 -3.29 -25.19 -5.78
C GLU A 340 -2.14 -24.54 -5.01
N THR A 341 -1.81 -23.29 -5.34
CA THR A 341 -0.78 -22.53 -4.62
C THR A 341 -1.14 -22.38 -3.15
N ALA A 342 -2.38 -21.99 -2.83
CA ALA A 342 -2.85 -21.85 -1.46
C ALA A 342 -2.71 -23.14 -0.65
N SER A 343 -3.10 -24.28 -1.24
CA SER A 343 -2.97 -25.61 -0.62
C SER A 343 -1.51 -25.98 -0.38
N ARG A 344 -0.64 -25.69 -1.34
CA ARG A 344 0.79 -26.04 -1.28
C ARG A 344 1.54 -25.25 -0.23
N ILE A 345 1.28 -23.93 -0.11
CA ILE A 345 2.02 -23.05 0.81
C ILE A 345 1.31 -22.79 2.13
N GLY A 346 0.05 -23.24 2.28
CA GLY A 346 -0.74 -23.04 3.49
C GLY A 346 -1.12 -21.59 3.77
N ILE A 347 -1.27 -20.78 2.72
CA ILE A 347 -1.69 -19.37 2.82
C ILE A 347 -3.07 -19.22 2.19
N PRO A 348 -4.02 -18.49 2.83
CA PRO A 348 -5.37 -18.33 2.29
C PRO A 348 -5.36 -17.70 0.89
N PRO A 349 -6.20 -18.15 -0.06
CA PRO A 349 -6.28 -17.59 -1.41
C PRO A 349 -6.48 -16.07 -1.45
N TYR A 350 -7.27 -15.52 -0.52
CA TYR A 350 -7.50 -14.09 -0.41
C TYR A 350 -6.20 -13.30 -0.12
N GLU A 351 -5.34 -13.81 0.75
CA GLU A 351 -4.07 -13.16 1.09
C GLU A 351 -3.06 -13.24 -0.06
N ILE A 352 -3.09 -14.34 -0.84
CA ILE A 352 -2.27 -14.47 -2.06
C ILE A 352 -2.69 -13.42 -3.10
N ILE A 353 -4.00 -13.24 -3.33
CA ILE A 353 -4.51 -12.18 -4.22
C ILE A 353 -4.10 -10.79 -3.73
N ARG A 354 -4.16 -10.52 -2.42
CA ARG A 354 -3.72 -9.24 -1.86
C ARG A 354 -2.24 -8.97 -2.15
N ALA A 355 -1.40 -9.97 -1.98
CA ALA A 355 0.03 -9.88 -2.29
C ALA A 355 0.31 -9.70 -3.78
N ALA A 356 -0.55 -10.22 -4.66
CA ALA A 356 -0.43 -10.10 -6.11
C ALA A 356 -0.93 -8.75 -6.67
N LEU A 357 -1.77 -8.01 -5.92
CA LEU A 357 -2.35 -6.73 -6.38
C LEU A 357 -1.32 -5.71 -6.89
N PRO A 358 -0.17 -5.49 -6.23
CA PRO A 358 0.83 -4.52 -6.70
C PRO A 358 1.37 -4.82 -8.11
N TYR A 359 1.31 -6.08 -8.54
CA TYR A 359 1.88 -6.57 -9.80
C TYR A 359 0.87 -6.64 -10.95
N ALA A 360 -0.43 -6.50 -10.65
CA ALA A 360 -1.48 -6.49 -11.67
C ALA A 360 -1.66 -5.09 -12.28
N ASP A 361 -1.97 -5.05 -13.57
CA ASP A 361 -2.22 -3.84 -14.35
C ASP A 361 -3.68 -3.41 -14.29
N LEU A 362 -4.59 -4.41 -14.17
CA LEU A 362 -6.02 -4.20 -14.15
C LEU A 362 -6.66 -4.99 -13.02
N TRP A 363 -7.50 -4.32 -12.23
CA TRP A 363 -8.30 -4.93 -11.17
C TRP A 363 -9.77 -4.90 -11.57
N VAL A 364 -10.42 -6.06 -11.55
CA VAL A 364 -11.85 -6.20 -11.81
C VAL A 364 -12.55 -6.51 -10.50
N GLY A 365 -13.50 -5.68 -10.09
CA GLY A 365 -14.16 -5.84 -8.81
C GLY A 365 -15.59 -5.32 -8.78
N ASP A 366 -16.19 -5.31 -7.60
CA ASP A 366 -17.47 -4.63 -7.37
C ASP A 366 -17.27 -3.19 -6.84
N PHE A 367 -18.34 -2.43 -6.79
CA PHE A 367 -18.32 -1.04 -6.33
C PHE A 367 -17.84 -0.87 -4.89
N ASN A 368 -17.98 -1.89 -4.05
CA ASN A 368 -17.62 -1.81 -2.63
C ASN A 368 -16.12 -1.59 -2.41
N TYR A 369 -15.27 -2.06 -3.34
CA TYR A 369 -13.82 -1.85 -3.24
C TYR A 369 -13.40 -0.39 -3.23
N VAL A 370 -14.20 0.49 -3.82
CA VAL A 370 -13.91 1.94 -3.89
C VAL A 370 -14.86 2.74 -3.03
N PHE A 371 -16.16 2.39 -3.03
CA PHE A 371 -17.20 3.24 -2.46
C PHE A 371 -17.70 2.81 -1.07
N HIS A 372 -17.31 1.61 -0.58
CA HIS A 372 -17.65 1.19 0.78
C HIS A 372 -16.53 1.61 1.74
N PRO A 373 -16.84 2.38 2.83
CA PRO A 373 -15.80 2.91 3.74
C PRO A 373 -14.89 1.82 4.35
N GLY A 374 -15.46 0.66 4.67
CA GLY A 374 -14.70 -0.48 5.23
C GLY A 374 -13.76 -1.16 4.22
N SER A 375 -13.99 -1.01 2.92
CA SER A 375 -13.19 -1.66 1.87
C SER A 375 -12.25 -0.69 1.15
N ALA A 376 -12.50 0.62 1.20
CA ALA A 376 -11.68 1.63 0.52
C ALA A 376 -10.21 1.61 0.99
N SER A 377 -9.97 1.30 2.28
CA SER A 377 -8.63 1.14 2.83
C SER A 377 -7.84 -0.03 2.23
N PHE A 378 -8.53 -1.02 1.66
CA PHE A 378 -7.90 -2.18 1.01
C PHE A 378 -7.03 -1.76 -0.17
N LEU A 379 -7.57 -0.94 -1.08
CA LEU A 379 -6.83 -0.47 -2.25
C LEU A 379 -5.79 0.60 -1.89
N GLN A 380 -6.07 1.44 -0.90
CA GLN A 380 -5.13 2.46 -0.43
C GLN A 380 -3.86 1.87 0.19
N GLY A 381 -3.94 0.65 0.74
CA GLY A 381 -2.81 -0.07 1.32
C GLY A 381 -1.93 -0.81 0.31
N VAL A 382 -2.28 -0.81 -0.99
CA VAL A 382 -1.49 -1.52 -2.02
C VAL A 382 -0.24 -0.73 -2.38
N ASP A 383 0.91 -1.37 -2.27
CA ASP A 383 2.19 -0.74 -2.61
C ASP A 383 2.23 -0.29 -4.07
N GLY A 384 2.70 0.94 -4.30
CA GLY A 384 2.77 1.53 -5.63
C GLY A 384 1.43 1.87 -6.27
N HIS A 385 0.30 1.77 -5.54
CA HIS A 385 -0.98 2.28 -6.03
C HIS A 385 -1.07 3.79 -5.80
N ASP A 386 -1.32 4.53 -6.89
CA ASP A 386 -1.66 5.95 -6.86
C ASP A 386 -3.00 6.15 -7.56
N SER A 387 -4.03 6.51 -6.80
CA SER A 387 -5.38 6.75 -7.34
C SER A 387 -5.40 7.88 -8.36
N ALA A 388 -4.53 8.89 -8.24
CA ALA A 388 -4.42 9.99 -9.19
C ALA A 388 -3.87 9.55 -10.56
N ARG A 389 -3.21 8.38 -10.62
CA ARG A 389 -2.67 7.78 -11.84
C ARG A 389 -3.39 6.50 -12.24
N SER A 390 -4.56 6.27 -11.67
CA SER A 390 -5.41 5.12 -11.96
C SER A 390 -6.67 5.55 -12.70
N LEU A 391 -7.06 4.78 -13.71
CA LEU A 391 -8.34 4.95 -14.38
C LEU A 391 -9.40 4.10 -13.68
N LEU A 392 -10.47 4.73 -13.21
CA LEU A 392 -11.63 4.05 -12.66
C LEU A 392 -12.73 3.97 -13.71
N VAL A 393 -13.15 2.77 -14.05
CA VAL A 393 -14.32 2.50 -14.89
C VAL A 393 -15.41 1.90 -14.02
N ALA A 394 -16.56 2.55 -13.94
CA ALA A 394 -17.75 2.04 -13.22
C ALA A 394 -18.82 1.65 -14.24
N ASP A 395 -18.90 0.37 -14.56
CA ASP A 395 -19.91 -0.18 -15.50
C ASP A 395 -21.27 -0.31 -14.80
N GLU A 396 -22.37 -0.02 -15.52
CA GLU A 396 -23.72 0.05 -14.94
C GLU A 396 -23.80 1.03 -13.75
N ALA A 397 -23.17 2.20 -13.87
CA ALA A 397 -23.01 3.21 -12.82
C ALA A 397 -24.36 3.73 -12.25
N HIS A 398 -25.48 3.50 -12.93
CA HIS A 398 -26.81 3.81 -12.41
C HIS A 398 -27.14 3.08 -11.09
N ASN A 399 -26.47 1.97 -10.80
CA ASN A 399 -26.61 1.24 -9.53
C ASN A 399 -25.76 1.82 -8.40
N LEU A 400 -24.82 2.71 -8.71
CA LEU A 400 -23.87 3.25 -7.72
C LEU A 400 -24.51 4.08 -6.61
N PRO A 401 -25.50 4.98 -6.88
CA PRO A 401 -26.12 5.76 -5.82
C PRO A 401 -26.75 4.89 -4.72
N GLU A 402 -27.50 3.85 -5.10
CA GLU A 402 -28.13 2.93 -4.15
C GLU A 402 -27.08 2.14 -3.36
N ARG A 403 -26.03 1.66 -4.02
CA ARG A 403 -24.93 0.92 -3.39
C ARG A 403 -24.17 1.79 -2.41
N ALA A 404 -23.84 3.02 -2.77
CA ALA A 404 -23.15 3.96 -1.90
C ALA A 404 -24.03 4.34 -0.67
N ALA A 405 -25.32 4.60 -0.89
CA ALA A 405 -26.25 4.86 0.19
C ALA A 405 -26.35 3.66 1.16
N GLY A 406 -26.45 2.44 0.64
CA GLY A 406 -26.47 1.21 1.45
C GLY A 406 -25.19 1.02 2.26
N ALA A 407 -24.02 1.31 1.66
CA ALA A 407 -22.72 1.19 2.30
C ALA A 407 -22.50 2.20 3.46
N LEU A 408 -23.17 3.35 3.40
CA LEU A 408 -23.12 4.41 4.42
C LEU A 408 -24.25 4.31 5.43
N SER A 409 -25.21 3.40 5.24
CA SER A 409 -26.36 3.22 6.11
C SER A 409 -26.03 2.30 7.28
N VAL A 410 -26.46 2.67 8.48
CA VAL A 410 -26.37 1.88 9.69
C VAL A 410 -27.77 1.50 10.13
N SER A 411 -28.02 0.20 10.31
CA SER A 411 -29.29 -0.30 10.88
C SER A 411 -29.10 -0.67 12.34
N PHE A 412 -29.89 -0.06 13.21
CA PHE A 412 -29.98 -0.42 14.64
C PHE A 412 -31.12 -1.42 14.83
N ARG A 413 -30.86 -2.55 15.51
CA ARG A 413 -31.91 -3.49 15.94
C ARG A 413 -32.07 -3.33 17.43
N ALA A 414 -33.30 -3.19 17.89
CA ALA A 414 -33.65 -3.03 19.33
C ALA A 414 -33.15 -4.18 20.21
N GLU A 415 -32.95 -5.38 19.63
CA GLU A 415 -32.42 -6.54 20.37
C GLU A 415 -30.92 -6.35 20.75
N ASN A 416 -30.17 -5.53 20.04
CA ASN A 416 -28.77 -5.25 20.35
C ASN A 416 -28.61 -4.17 21.44
N GLU A 417 -29.61 -3.32 21.65
CA GLU A 417 -29.59 -2.31 22.73
C GLU A 417 -29.77 -2.90 24.12
N ARG A 418 -30.40 -4.07 24.25
CA ARG A 418 -30.56 -4.77 25.55
C ARG A 418 -29.26 -5.41 26.05
N LEU A 419 -28.36 -5.76 25.16
CA LEU A 419 -27.06 -6.38 25.50
C LEU A 419 -25.99 -5.36 25.95
N THR A 420 -26.18 -4.05 25.69
CA THR A 420 -25.28 -2.98 26.13
C THR A 420 -25.73 -2.29 27.43
N ALA A 421 -26.88 -2.64 27.98
CA ALA A 421 -27.42 -2.10 29.21
C ALA A 421 -27.28 -3.04 30.45
N GLU A 422 -26.75 -4.25 30.27
CA GLU A 422 -26.28 -5.17 31.30
C GLU A 422 -24.74 -5.15 31.38
#